data_8eb2a20319d68aea5ab2c6f8f3d2c078
#
_entry.id   8eb2a20319d68aea5ab2c6f8f3d2c078
#
_cell.length_a   1.000
_cell.length_b   1.000
_cell.length_c   1.000
_cell.angle_alpha   90.00
_cell.angle_beta   90.00
_cell.angle_gamma   90.00
#
_symmetry.space_group_name_H-M   'P 1'
#
loop_
_entity.id
_entity.type
_entity.pdbx_description
1 polymer ?
#
loop_
_entity_poly.entity_id
_entity_poly.type
_entity_poly.pdbx_seq_one_letter_code
_entity_poly.pdbx_strand_id
1 'polypeptide(L)'
;MTDLIPLAQAHCIPRRGHEHRLPPAQIAELMPQLPGWELAENGHALVKTFTFADYYRTMAFVNALAHIAHREDHHPDLGVHYDRCVVRFSTHDVGGLSENDFICAAKAESLAG
;
A
#
# COMPACT_ATOMS: atom_id res chain seq x y z
N MET A 1 2.04 -14.80 21.67
CA MET A 1 1.85 -13.81 20.63
C MET A 1 3.11 -13.62 19.84
N THR A 2 2.98 -13.55 18.60
CA THR A 2 4.13 -13.37 17.75
C THR A 2 4.62 -11.95 17.80
N ASP A 3 5.90 -11.78 17.89
CA ASP A 3 6.48 -10.46 17.76
C ASP A 3 6.53 -10.11 16.30
N LEU A 4 5.45 -9.48 15.88
CA LEU A 4 5.34 -9.13 14.49
C LEU A 4 6.19 -7.90 14.21
N ILE A 5 6.97 -7.97 13.16
CA ILE A 5 7.66 -6.79 12.66
C ILE A 5 6.57 -5.84 12.19
N PRO A 6 6.62 -4.55 12.60
CA PRO A 6 5.67 -3.58 12.06
C PRO A 6 5.68 -3.60 10.54
N LEU A 7 4.50 -3.46 9.93
CA LEU A 7 4.39 -3.53 8.48
C LEU A 7 5.37 -2.60 7.76
N ALA A 8 5.54 -1.39 8.28
CA ALA A 8 6.42 -0.41 7.63
C ALA A 8 7.88 -0.83 7.62
N GLN A 9 8.26 -1.75 8.50
CA GLN A 9 9.64 -2.25 8.59
C GLN A 9 9.83 -3.58 7.89
N ALA A 10 8.76 -4.23 7.47
CA ALA A 10 8.84 -5.48 6.73
C ALA A 10 9.26 -5.20 5.29
N HIS A 11 9.62 -6.25 4.57
CA HIS A 11 10.00 -6.14 3.18
C HIS A 11 9.14 -7.07 2.33
N CYS A 12 8.86 -6.62 1.12
CA CYS A 12 8.12 -7.41 0.16
C CYS A 12 8.99 -8.54 -0.38
N ILE A 13 8.34 -9.65 -0.70
CA ILE A 13 8.97 -10.76 -1.40
C ILE A 13 8.11 -11.07 -2.63
N PRO A 14 8.69 -11.70 -3.66
CA PRO A 14 7.87 -12.09 -4.81
C PRO A 14 6.71 -12.99 -4.37
N ARG A 15 5.50 -12.64 -4.83
CA ARG A 15 4.31 -13.43 -4.51
C ARG A 15 3.55 -13.67 -5.80
N ARG A 16 3.45 -14.92 -6.19
CA ARG A 16 2.79 -15.34 -7.41
C ARG A 16 1.83 -16.46 -7.11
N GLY A 17 0.71 -16.49 -7.85
CA GLY A 17 -0.28 -17.53 -7.68
C GLY A 17 -1.31 -17.19 -6.61
N HIS A 18 -2.49 -17.77 -6.77
CA HIS A 18 -3.64 -17.48 -5.90
C HIS A 18 -3.42 -17.90 -4.46
N GLU A 19 -2.47 -18.79 -4.19
CA GLU A 19 -2.19 -19.23 -2.84
C GLU A 19 -1.63 -18.10 -1.96
N HIS A 20 -1.10 -17.05 -2.57
CA HIS A 20 -0.59 -15.89 -1.83
C HIS A 20 -1.63 -14.78 -1.67
N ARG A 21 -2.81 -14.97 -2.23
CA ARG A 21 -3.88 -14.00 -2.05
C ARG A 21 -4.44 -14.12 -0.64
N LEU A 22 -4.53 -12.99 0.04
CA LEU A 22 -5.04 -12.97 1.40
C LEU A 22 -6.54 -13.25 1.43
N PRO A 23 -6.99 -14.17 2.31
CA PRO A 23 -8.42 -14.37 2.50
C PRO A 23 -9.05 -13.18 3.25
N PRO A 24 -10.37 -12.97 3.11
CA PRO A 24 -11.04 -11.84 3.76
C PRO A 24 -10.81 -11.76 5.27
N ALA A 25 -10.74 -12.88 5.95
CA ALA A 25 -10.51 -12.87 7.40
C ALA A 25 -9.15 -12.27 7.76
N GLN A 26 -8.12 -12.59 6.98
CA GLN A 26 -6.78 -12.08 7.23
C GLN A 26 -6.68 -10.60 6.86
N ILE A 27 -7.37 -10.19 5.80
CA ILE A 27 -7.47 -8.78 5.44
C ILE A 27 -8.10 -8.00 6.59
N ALA A 28 -9.18 -8.52 7.17
CA ALA A 28 -9.85 -7.86 8.29
C ALA A 28 -8.94 -7.71 9.50
N GLU A 29 -8.01 -8.64 9.71
CA GLU A 29 -7.05 -8.53 10.81
C GLU A 29 -5.99 -7.46 10.55
N LEU A 30 -5.64 -7.23 9.30
CA LEU A 30 -4.58 -6.29 8.94
C LEU A 30 -5.09 -4.86 8.80
N MET A 31 -6.34 -4.67 8.40
CA MET A 31 -6.88 -3.32 8.15
C MET A 31 -6.75 -2.35 9.33
N PRO A 32 -6.93 -2.76 10.60
CA PRO A 32 -6.74 -1.82 11.69
C PRO A 32 -5.35 -1.22 11.80
N GLN A 33 -4.35 -1.85 11.19
CA GLN A 33 -2.99 -1.32 11.18
C GLN A 33 -2.80 -0.20 10.16
N LEU A 34 -3.81 0.01 9.30
CA LEU A 34 -3.76 1.00 8.23
C LEU A 34 -4.97 1.92 8.30
N PRO A 35 -5.06 2.76 9.35
CA PRO A 35 -6.19 3.68 9.45
C PRO A 35 -6.20 4.64 8.27
N GLY A 36 -7.39 4.89 7.74
CA GLY A 36 -7.55 5.76 6.59
C GLY A 36 -7.48 5.04 5.25
N TRP A 37 -7.04 3.80 5.21
CA TRP A 37 -7.06 3.00 3.99
C TRP A 37 -8.39 2.28 3.87
N GLU A 38 -8.86 2.13 2.65
CA GLU A 38 -10.12 1.48 2.35
C GLU A 38 -9.90 0.34 1.37
N LEU A 39 -10.77 -0.66 1.47
CA LEU A 39 -10.80 -1.73 0.47
C LEU A 39 -11.61 -1.27 -0.73
N ALA A 40 -11.11 -1.54 -1.91
CA ALA A 40 -11.79 -1.24 -3.16
C ALA A 40 -11.87 -2.50 -4.02
N GLU A 41 -12.68 -2.46 -5.06
CA GLU A 41 -12.77 -3.54 -6.05
C GLU A 41 -13.08 -4.88 -5.39
N ASN A 42 -14.08 -4.89 -4.52
CA ASN A 42 -14.53 -6.10 -3.82
C ASN A 42 -13.42 -6.72 -2.96
N GLY A 43 -12.58 -5.87 -2.36
CA GLY A 43 -11.51 -6.35 -1.49
C GLY A 43 -10.24 -6.73 -2.23
N HIS A 44 -10.12 -6.36 -3.51
CA HIS A 44 -8.94 -6.70 -4.31
C HIS A 44 -7.90 -5.57 -4.34
N ALA A 45 -8.20 -4.44 -3.74
CA ALA A 45 -7.27 -3.31 -3.72
C ALA A 45 -7.37 -2.54 -2.41
N LEU A 46 -6.26 -1.90 -2.02
CA LEU A 46 -6.20 -0.94 -0.93
C LEU A 46 -6.07 0.45 -1.56
N VAL A 47 -6.86 1.40 -1.07
CA VAL A 47 -6.85 2.75 -1.63
C VAL A 47 -6.84 3.78 -0.50
N LYS A 48 -6.04 4.83 -0.68
CA LYS A 48 -6.07 5.99 0.19
C LYS A 48 -5.73 7.24 -0.61
N THR A 49 -6.38 8.35 -0.26
CA THR A 49 -6.06 9.66 -0.81
C THR A 49 -5.24 10.44 0.21
N PHE A 50 -4.04 10.85 -0.18
CA PHE A 50 -3.18 11.70 0.63
C PHE A 50 -3.32 13.14 0.14
N THR A 51 -3.49 14.09 1.04
CA THR A 51 -3.66 15.50 0.69
C THR A 51 -2.45 16.30 1.12
N PHE A 52 -2.14 17.33 0.34
CA PHE A 52 -0.96 18.16 0.55
C PHE A 52 -1.31 19.62 0.29
N ALA A 53 -0.41 20.52 0.72
CA ALA A 53 -0.67 21.95 0.61
C ALA A 53 -0.52 22.46 -0.82
N ASP A 54 0.35 21.83 -1.62
CA ASP A 54 0.63 22.30 -2.97
C ASP A 54 1.18 21.16 -3.85
N TYR A 55 1.38 21.50 -5.11
CA TYR A 55 1.85 20.52 -6.10
C TYR A 55 3.24 19.98 -5.75
N TYR A 56 4.11 20.83 -5.23
CA TYR A 56 5.49 20.41 -4.97
C TYR A 56 5.56 19.40 -3.82
N ARG A 57 4.74 19.58 -2.80
CA ARG A 57 4.64 18.61 -1.71
C ARG A 57 4.00 17.30 -2.18
N THR A 58 2.99 17.41 -3.04
CA THR A 58 2.39 16.22 -3.66
C THR A 58 3.45 15.43 -4.42
N MET A 59 4.24 16.12 -5.25
CA MET A 59 5.26 15.44 -6.05
C MET A 59 6.41 14.90 -5.19
N ALA A 60 6.76 15.58 -4.10
CA ALA A 60 7.78 15.06 -3.19
C ALA A 60 7.33 13.73 -2.61
N PHE A 61 6.06 13.61 -2.22
CA PHE A 61 5.50 12.35 -1.75
C PHE A 61 5.54 11.29 -2.85
N VAL A 62 5.11 11.64 -4.06
CA VAL A 62 5.10 10.72 -5.20
C VAL A 62 6.49 10.18 -5.48
N ASN A 63 7.49 11.06 -5.49
CA ASN A 63 8.86 10.65 -5.77
C ASN A 63 9.42 9.75 -4.66
N ALA A 64 9.13 10.06 -3.42
CA ALA A 64 9.58 9.22 -2.30
C ALA A 64 8.90 7.86 -2.35
N LEU A 65 7.61 7.82 -2.67
CA LEU A 65 6.88 6.56 -2.80
C LEU A 65 7.41 5.74 -3.98
N ALA A 66 7.75 6.39 -5.08
CA ALA A 66 8.33 5.69 -6.23
C ALA A 66 9.65 5.01 -5.86
N HIS A 67 10.46 5.66 -5.02
CA HIS A 67 11.71 5.06 -4.56
C HIS A 67 11.45 3.80 -3.73
N ILE A 68 10.46 3.87 -2.83
CA ILE A 68 10.06 2.71 -2.03
C ILE A 68 9.55 1.59 -2.94
N ALA A 69 8.71 1.93 -3.91
CA ALA A 69 8.16 0.94 -4.85
C ALA A 69 9.28 0.24 -5.60
N HIS A 70 10.32 0.98 -5.98
CA HIS A 70 11.46 0.41 -6.66
C HIS A 70 12.24 -0.55 -5.76
N ARG A 71 12.49 -0.14 -4.52
CA ARG A 71 13.22 -0.98 -3.57
C ARG A 71 12.49 -2.25 -3.21
N GLU A 72 11.16 -2.16 -3.08
CA GLU A 72 10.35 -3.32 -2.70
C GLU A 72 9.89 -4.13 -3.91
N ASP A 73 10.16 -3.64 -5.11
CA ASP A 73 9.70 -4.26 -6.36
C ASP A 73 8.19 -4.50 -6.34
N HIS A 74 7.45 -3.49 -5.87
CA HIS A 74 6.00 -3.56 -5.78
C HIS A 74 5.43 -2.14 -5.91
N HIS A 75 4.81 -1.86 -7.05
CA HIS A 75 4.39 -0.50 -7.37
C HIS A 75 2.89 -0.31 -7.19
N PRO A 76 2.47 0.89 -6.78
CA PRO A 76 1.06 1.27 -6.76
C PRO A 76 0.62 1.83 -8.11
N ASP A 77 -0.69 1.98 -8.26
CA ASP A 77 -1.25 2.90 -9.24
C ASP A 77 -1.47 4.23 -8.54
N LEU A 78 -1.13 5.32 -9.21
CA LEU A 78 -1.21 6.65 -8.62
C LEU A 78 -2.09 7.56 -9.46
N GLY A 79 -2.98 8.32 -8.78
CA GLY A 79 -3.67 9.45 -9.37
C GLY A 79 -3.09 10.72 -8.78
N VAL A 80 -2.34 11.48 -9.57
CA VAL A 80 -1.63 12.66 -9.06
C VAL A 80 -2.37 13.93 -9.46
N HIS A 81 -2.68 14.76 -8.47
CA HIS A 81 -3.37 16.03 -8.66
C HIS A 81 -2.57 17.13 -7.98
N TYR A 82 -3.02 18.37 -8.11
CA TYR A 82 -2.29 19.51 -7.54
C TYR A 82 -2.01 19.33 -6.05
N ASP A 83 -3.02 18.93 -5.30
CA ASP A 83 -2.96 18.91 -3.84
C ASP A 83 -3.28 17.54 -3.25
N ARG A 84 -3.25 16.49 -4.06
CA ARG A 84 -3.55 15.16 -3.54
C ARG A 84 -2.99 14.07 -4.44
N CYS A 85 -2.75 12.94 -3.83
CA CYS A 85 -2.34 11.73 -4.53
C CYS A 85 -3.22 10.58 -4.07
N VAL A 86 -3.90 9.95 -5.02
CA VAL A 86 -4.68 8.74 -4.75
C VAL A 86 -3.74 7.55 -4.96
N VAL A 87 -3.54 6.76 -3.92
CA VAL A 87 -2.65 5.61 -3.95
C VAL A 87 -3.47 4.33 -3.90
N ARG A 88 -3.23 3.44 -4.85
CA ARG A 88 -3.93 2.17 -4.95
C ARG A 88 -2.91 1.05 -5.05
N PHE A 89 -2.99 0.08 -4.13
CA PHE A 89 -2.16 -1.12 -4.16
C PHE A 89 -3.00 -2.36 -4.41
N SER A 90 -2.49 -3.23 -5.26
CA SER A 90 -3.02 -4.58 -5.43
C SER A 90 -1.88 -5.44 -5.97
N THR A 91 -2.05 -6.77 -5.89
CA THR A 91 -1.03 -7.69 -6.41
C THR A 91 -1.64 -8.48 -7.56
N HIS A 92 -1.33 -8.05 -8.77
CA HIS A 92 -1.90 -8.66 -9.97
C HIS A 92 -1.65 -10.17 -10.02
N ASP A 93 -0.43 -10.58 -9.69
CA ASP A 93 -0.01 -11.98 -9.81
C ASP A 93 -0.77 -12.93 -8.89
N VAL A 94 -1.43 -12.42 -7.84
CA VAL A 94 -2.24 -13.25 -6.95
C VAL A 94 -3.74 -13.04 -7.18
N GLY A 95 -4.11 -12.09 -8.02
CA GLY A 95 -5.51 -11.79 -8.31
C GLY A 95 -6.24 -11.04 -7.22
N GLY A 96 -5.53 -10.28 -6.39
CA GLY A 96 -6.11 -9.51 -5.30
C GLY A 96 -5.04 -8.94 -4.42
N LEU A 97 -5.27 -9.00 -3.09
CA LEU A 97 -4.32 -8.47 -2.12
C LEU A 97 -3.37 -9.54 -1.60
N SER A 98 -2.11 -9.15 -1.42
CA SER A 98 -1.11 -9.96 -0.74
C SER A 98 -0.53 -9.13 0.40
N GLU A 99 0.33 -9.75 1.22
CA GLU A 99 1.01 -9.01 2.29
C GLU A 99 1.83 -7.85 1.75
N ASN A 100 2.33 -7.94 0.52
CA ASN A 100 3.11 -6.87 -0.09
C ASN A 100 2.32 -5.56 -0.16
N ASP A 101 1.01 -5.64 -0.43
CA ASP A 101 0.17 -4.45 -0.51
C ASP A 101 0.09 -3.75 0.84
N PHE A 102 -0.07 -4.52 1.92
CA PHE A 102 -0.13 -3.97 3.27
C PHE A 102 1.22 -3.40 3.70
N ILE A 103 2.30 -4.06 3.36
CA ILE A 103 3.65 -3.59 3.68
C ILE A 103 3.91 -2.25 2.99
N CYS A 104 3.62 -2.15 1.70
CA CYS A 104 3.86 -0.93 0.95
C CYS A 104 2.92 0.20 1.37
N ALA A 105 1.66 -0.12 1.71
CA ALA A 105 0.73 0.88 2.22
C ALA A 105 1.25 1.48 3.54
N ALA A 106 1.77 0.63 4.43
CA ALA A 106 2.35 1.11 5.69
C ALA A 106 3.57 1.99 5.45
N LYS A 107 4.40 1.64 4.46
CA LYS A 107 5.56 2.47 4.10
C LYS A 107 5.12 3.82 3.52
N ALA A 108 4.06 3.83 2.73
CA ALA A 108 3.50 5.09 2.21
C ALA A 108 3.02 5.98 3.36
N GLU A 109 2.37 5.39 4.37
CA GLU A 109 1.94 6.15 5.55
C GLU A 109 3.11 6.82 6.25
N SER A 110 4.23 6.14 6.38
CA SER A 110 5.37 6.70 7.08
C SER A 110 5.97 7.90 6.35
N LEU A 111 5.75 8.01 5.03
CA LEU A 111 6.21 9.18 4.27
C LEU A 111 5.32 10.40 4.53
N ALA A 112 4.03 10.18 4.76
CA ALA A 112 3.08 11.27 4.91
C ALA A 112 3.04 11.80 6.33
N GLY A 113 3.51 11.01 7.27
CA GLY A 113 3.53 11.40 8.67
C GLY A 113 4.69 12.27 9.00
#